data_d4ac11ae2d7d2e81aea56d809293fbbf
#
_entry.id   d4ac11ae2d7d2e81aea56d809293fbbf
#
_cell.length_a   1.000
_cell.length_b   1.000
_cell.length_c   1.000
_cell.angle_alpha   90.00
_cell.angle_beta   90.00
_cell.angle_gamma   90.00
#
_symmetry.space_group_name_H-M   'P 1'
#
loop_
_entity.id
_entity.type
_entity.pdbx_description
1 polymer ?
#
loop_
_entity_poly.entity_id
_entity_poly.type
_entity_poly.pdbx_seq_one_letter_code
_entity_poly.pdbx_strand_id
1 'polypeptide(L)'
;LIGKGTTKIGDPSGKDETRKMLTDDEIDANGKNLEKVFSKFLNMSENKTLIRDNAKWLQKLNYVDFLRDYGKHFTINKMLSFDSVKIRLEREQSLSFVEFNYMIFQAYDFYELNKTDDCALQIGGSDQWGNIVNGVELIRRVDNKNAYGLTTPLLTNANGDKMGKTADGAVWLDEGMLSPYDYWQFWRNVDDRDVIKFLKLFTVMDLSLIHISEPTRHLDI
;
A
#
# COMPACT_ATOMS: atom_id res chain seq x y z
N LEU A 1 -8.39 2.93 -4.46
CA LEU A 1 -8.81 3.72 -3.29
C LEU A 1 -7.72 4.71 -2.91
N ILE A 2 -8.08 5.97 -2.66
CA ILE A 2 -7.21 6.98 -2.06
C ILE A 2 -7.61 7.14 -0.60
N GLY A 3 -6.61 7.04 0.29
CA GLY A 3 -6.82 7.01 1.73
C GLY A 3 -6.80 8.40 2.39
N LYS A 4 -7.54 9.39 1.91
CA LYS A 4 -7.53 10.74 2.53
C LYS A 4 -8.03 10.72 3.98
N GLY A 5 -9.08 9.92 4.26
CA GLY A 5 -9.60 9.77 5.62
C GLY A 5 -8.62 9.07 6.55
N THR A 6 -8.01 7.97 6.10
CA THR A 6 -7.03 7.22 6.88
C THR A 6 -5.68 7.92 7.01
N THR A 7 -5.33 8.85 6.11
CA THR A 7 -4.13 9.69 6.25
C THR A 7 -4.19 10.56 7.50
N LYS A 8 -5.38 10.97 7.94
CA LYS A 8 -5.56 11.70 9.21
C LYS A 8 -5.19 10.88 10.44
N ILE A 9 -5.18 9.55 10.32
CA ILE A 9 -4.88 8.61 11.40
C ILE A 9 -3.42 8.13 11.30
N GLY A 10 -2.96 7.79 10.09
CA GLY A 10 -1.64 7.26 9.78
C GLY A 10 -1.53 5.75 9.94
N ASP A 11 -1.08 5.07 8.88
CA ASP A 11 -0.81 3.63 8.90
C ASP A 11 0.47 3.33 9.71
N PRO A 12 0.40 2.50 10.77
CA PRO A 12 1.55 2.12 11.56
C PRO A 12 2.46 1.10 10.87
N SER A 13 1.99 0.43 9.80
CA SER A 13 2.70 -0.67 9.16
C SER A 13 4.08 -0.25 8.63
N GLY A 14 5.11 -0.98 9.06
CA GLY A 14 6.48 -0.81 8.58
C GLY A 14 7.17 0.49 8.99
N LYS A 15 6.73 1.14 10.07
CA LYS A 15 7.37 2.32 10.66
C LYS A 15 7.55 2.19 12.17
N ASP A 16 8.65 2.70 12.65
CA ASP A 16 8.99 2.73 14.09
C ASP A 16 8.58 4.05 14.78
N GLU A 17 8.22 5.08 13.99
CA GLU A 17 7.85 6.41 14.49
C GLU A 17 6.43 6.81 14.12
N THR A 18 5.79 7.60 14.97
CA THR A 18 4.47 8.21 14.70
C THR A 18 4.57 9.16 13.50
N ARG A 19 3.64 9.05 12.55
CA ARG A 19 3.63 9.91 11.37
C ARG A 19 3.29 11.36 11.71
N LYS A 20 3.93 12.30 11.02
CA LYS A 20 3.56 13.71 11.05
C LYS A 20 2.09 13.86 10.62
N MET A 21 1.31 14.57 11.42
CA MET A 21 -0.06 14.96 11.07
C MET A 21 -0.04 15.95 9.92
N LEU A 22 -0.75 15.65 8.85
CA LEU A 22 -0.92 16.55 7.70
C LEU A 22 -2.18 17.38 7.85
N THR A 23 -2.17 18.59 7.30
CA THR A 23 -3.37 19.44 7.19
C THR A 23 -4.32 18.89 6.11
N ASP A 24 -5.59 19.29 6.15
CA ASP A 24 -6.57 18.88 5.15
C ASP A 24 -6.18 19.32 3.73
N ASP A 25 -5.59 20.51 3.58
CA ASP A 25 -5.10 21.03 2.30
C ASP A 25 -3.94 20.20 1.75
N GLU A 26 -2.99 19.79 2.61
CA GLU A 26 -1.88 18.90 2.23
C GLU A 26 -2.41 17.53 1.80
N ILE A 27 -3.39 16.97 2.52
CA ILE A 27 -4.02 15.69 2.20
C ILE A 27 -4.73 15.77 0.84
N ASP A 28 -5.46 16.85 0.59
CA ASP A 28 -6.15 17.06 -0.69
C ASP A 28 -5.19 17.25 -1.85
N ALA A 29 -4.12 18.02 -1.67
CA ALA A 29 -3.08 18.21 -2.67
C ALA A 29 -2.39 16.87 -3.01
N ASN A 30 -2.03 16.09 -1.99
CA ASN A 30 -1.42 14.76 -2.17
C ASN A 30 -2.37 13.80 -2.89
N GLY A 31 -3.66 13.81 -2.56
CA GLY A 31 -4.68 13.01 -3.24
C GLY A 31 -4.75 13.32 -4.74
N LYS A 32 -4.80 14.60 -5.12
CA LYS A 32 -4.80 15.03 -6.52
C LYS A 32 -3.53 14.63 -7.27
N ASN A 33 -2.37 14.72 -6.61
CA ASN A 33 -1.10 14.31 -7.19
C ASN A 33 -1.05 12.79 -7.44
N LEU A 34 -1.58 11.98 -6.50
CA LEU A 34 -1.71 10.53 -6.71
C LEU A 34 -2.65 10.21 -7.88
N GLU A 35 -3.79 10.88 -8.01
CA GLU A 35 -4.69 10.70 -9.16
C GLU A 35 -3.99 11.00 -10.48
N LYS A 36 -3.20 12.08 -10.54
CA LYS A 36 -2.41 12.45 -11.71
C LYS A 36 -1.36 11.36 -12.05
N VAL A 37 -0.70 10.78 -11.05
CA VAL A 37 0.25 9.67 -11.28
C VAL A 37 -0.49 8.43 -11.77
N PHE A 38 -1.61 8.04 -11.14
CA PHE A 38 -2.38 6.86 -11.55
C PHE A 38 -2.91 6.97 -12.98
N SER A 39 -3.29 8.17 -13.42
CA SER A 39 -3.76 8.38 -14.80
C SER A 39 -2.71 8.11 -15.87
N LYS A 40 -1.43 8.06 -15.52
CA LYS A 40 -0.35 7.68 -16.45
C LYS A 40 -0.29 6.16 -16.70
N PHE A 41 -0.77 5.36 -15.75
CA PHE A 41 -0.63 3.89 -15.76
C PHE A 41 -1.96 3.15 -15.93
N LEU A 42 -3.06 3.77 -15.55
CA LEU A 42 -4.38 3.15 -15.55
C LEU A 42 -5.25 3.75 -16.65
N ASN A 43 -6.07 2.91 -17.27
CA ASN A 43 -7.07 3.39 -18.22
C ASN A 43 -8.21 4.06 -17.44
N MET A 44 -8.23 5.41 -17.46
CA MET A 44 -9.20 6.24 -16.75
C MET A 44 -10.52 6.39 -17.50
N SER A 45 -10.72 5.70 -18.62
CA SER A 45 -12.01 5.73 -19.34
C SER A 45 -13.13 5.15 -18.48
N GLU A 46 -14.35 5.55 -18.80
CA GLU A 46 -15.55 5.17 -18.07
C GLU A 46 -15.65 3.65 -17.87
N ASN A 47 -15.93 3.23 -16.64
CA ASN A 47 -16.05 1.84 -16.22
C ASN A 47 -14.77 0.97 -16.31
N LYS A 48 -13.59 1.54 -16.56
CA LYS A 48 -12.32 0.80 -16.51
C LYS A 48 -11.60 0.97 -15.20
N THR A 49 -11.47 2.21 -14.71
CA THR A 49 -10.86 2.52 -13.43
C THR A 49 -11.77 3.45 -12.63
N LEU A 50 -12.07 3.06 -11.40
CA LEU A 50 -12.80 3.89 -10.45
C LEU A 50 -11.85 4.37 -9.36
N ILE A 51 -11.74 5.68 -9.18
CA ILE A 51 -11.04 6.26 -8.02
C ILE A 51 -12.07 6.56 -6.94
N ARG A 52 -11.81 6.05 -5.74
CA ARG A 52 -12.61 6.28 -4.54
C ARG A 52 -11.76 6.92 -3.47
N ASP A 53 -12.39 7.79 -2.67
CA ASP A 53 -11.77 8.48 -1.54
C ASP A 53 -12.49 8.06 -0.26
N ASN A 54 -11.76 7.46 0.68
CA ASN A 54 -12.36 6.95 1.92
C ASN A 54 -12.81 8.06 2.89
N ALA A 55 -12.38 9.29 2.73
CA ALA A 55 -12.91 10.40 3.49
C ALA A 55 -14.43 10.56 3.29
N LYS A 56 -14.96 10.17 2.13
CA LYS A 56 -16.40 10.29 1.82
C LYS A 56 -17.30 9.47 2.73
N TRP A 57 -16.80 8.37 3.27
CA TRP A 57 -17.56 7.54 4.23
C TRP A 57 -17.00 7.61 5.65
N LEU A 58 -15.68 7.57 5.86
CA LEU A 58 -15.10 7.56 7.20
C LEU A 58 -15.47 8.81 8.02
N GLN A 59 -15.51 9.99 7.39
CA GLN A 59 -15.84 11.24 8.08
C GLN A 59 -17.32 11.35 8.46
N LYS A 60 -18.18 10.51 7.92
CA LYS A 60 -19.63 10.50 8.22
C LYS A 60 -20.00 9.49 9.29
N LEU A 61 -19.06 8.64 9.70
CA LEU A 61 -19.33 7.62 10.70
C LEU A 61 -19.53 8.24 12.08
N ASN A 62 -20.63 7.86 12.74
CA ASN A 62 -20.77 8.10 14.16
C ASN A 62 -19.92 7.07 14.92
N TYR A 63 -19.07 7.52 15.82
CA TYR A 63 -18.13 6.66 16.54
C TYR A 63 -18.80 5.53 17.34
N VAL A 64 -19.87 5.84 18.06
CA VAL A 64 -20.60 4.86 18.88
C VAL A 64 -21.29 3.82 18.02
N ASP A 65 -21.97 4.27 16.96
CA ASP A 65 -22.65 3.36 16.03
C ASP A 65 -21.64 2.49 15.28
N PHE A 66 -20.50 3.06 14.86
CA PHE A 66 -19.42 2.31 14.23
C PHE A 66 -18.86 1.20 15.13
N LEU A 67 -18.61 1.48 16.40
CA LEU A 67 -18.16 0.47 17.36
C LEU A 67 -19.21 -0.61 17.58
N ARG A 68 -20.48 -0.23 17.72
CA ARG A 68 -21.59 -1.17 17.94
C ARG A 68 -21.78 -2.09 16.73
N ASP A 69 -21.77 -1.53 15.51
CA ASP A 69 -22.18 -2.26 14.31
C ASP A 69 -21.01 -3.04 13.69
N TYR A 70 -19.81 -2.48 13.70
CA TYR A 70 -18.62 -3.07 13.11
C TYR A 70 -17.54 -3.47 14.11
N GLY A 71 -17.29 -2.66 15.13
CA GLY A 71 -16.25 -2.93 16.15
C GLY A 71 -16.43 -4.28 16.86
N LYS A 72 -17.68 -4.72 17.09
CA LYS A 72 -18.00 -6.02 17.69
C LYS A 72 -17.44 -7.24 16.92
N HIS A 73 -17.07 -7.07 15.65
CA HIS A 73 -16.50 -8.13 14.81
C HIS A 73 -14.99 -8.28 14.97
N PHE A 74 -14.34 -7.38 15.68
CA PHE A 74 -12.90 -7.40 15.95
C PHE A 74 -12.63 -7.83 17.39
N THR A 75 -11.68 -8.74 17.59
CA THR A 75 -11.26 -9.13 18.93
C THR A 75 -9.85 -8.62 19.19
N ILE A 76 -9.62 -8.08 20.37
CA ILE A 76 -8.30 -7.56 20.78
C ILE A 76 -7.21 -8.63 20.61
N ASN A 77 -7.48 -9.88 21.03
CA ASN A 77 -6.52 -10.98 20.91
C ASN A 77 -6.09 -11.22 19.47
N LYS A 78 -7.02 -11.17 18.50
CA LYS A 78 -6.70 -11.31 17.08
C LYS A 78 -5.91 -10.11 16.58
N MET A 79 -6.31 -8.89 16.97
CA MET A 79 -5.61 -7.67 16.57
C MET A 79 -4.16 -7.64 17.10
N LEU A 80 -3.91 -8.12 18.29
CA LEU A 80 -2.57 -8.23 18.89
C LEU A 80 -1.70 -9.30 18.22
N SER A 81 -2.29 -10.28 17.53
CA SER A 81 -1.54 -11.35 16.85
C SER A 81 -0.96 -10.98 15.49
N PHE A 82 -1.35 -9.83 14.92
CA PHE A 82 -0.80 -9.39 13.64
C PHE A 82 0.63 -8.87 13.78
N ASP A 83 1.50 -9.22 12.83
CA ASP A 83 2.92 -8.89 12.88
C ASP A 83 3.19 -7.39 13.04
N SER A 84 2.38 -6.52 12.42
CA SER A 84 2.49 -5.06 12.56
C SER A 84 2.32 -4.55 13.99
N VAL A 85 1.56 -5.27 14.81
CA VAL A 85 1.34 -4.96 16.23
C VAL A 85 2.32 -5.74 17.10
N LYS A 86 2.39 -7.06 16.87
CA LYS A 86 3.21 -7.99 17.67
C LYS A 86 4.68 -7.56 17.74
N ILE A 87 5.30 -7.25 16.58
CA ILE A 87 6.69 -6.82 16.50
C ILE A 87 6.95 -5.55 17.32
N ARG A 88 6.02 -4.58 17.29
CA ARG A 88 6.17 -3.35 18.08
C ARG A 88 6.06 -3.60 19.57
N LEU A 89 5.13 -4.45 19.98
CA LEU A 89 5.00 -4.82 21.41
C LEU A 89 6.21 -5.61 21.91
N GLU A 90 6.73 -6.54 21.11
CA GLU A 90 7.94 -7.31 21.43
C GLU A 90 9.19 -6.42 21.54
N ARG A 91 9.24 -5.32 20.81
CA ARG A 91 10.32 -4.32 20.86
C ARG A 91 10.08 -3.21 21.89
N GLU A 92 9.01 -3.31 22.70
CA GLU A 92 8.60 -2.28 23.66
C GLU A 92 8.41 -0.89 23.03
N GLN A 93 8.08 -0.86 21.74
CA GLN A 93 7.82 0.38 21.00
C GLN A 93 6.40 0.87 21.28
N SER A 94 6.25 2.19 21.39
CA SER A 94 4.93 2.81 21.56
C SER A 94 4.01 2.51 20.39
N LEU A 95 2.79 2.10 20.69
CA LEU A 95 1.70 1.94 19.73
C LEU A 95 0.49 2.73 20.24
N SER A 96 0.14 3.80 19.56
CA SER A 96 -0.99 4.61 19.96
C SER A 96 -2.33 3.89 19.68
N PHE A 97 -3.36 4.28 20.41
CA PHE A 97 -4.72 3.76 20.20
C PHE A 97 -5.20 4.02 18.75
N VAL A 98 -4.86 5.16 18.18
CA VAL A 98 -5.20 5.52 16.80
C VAL A 98 -4.53 4.58 15.81
N GLU A 99 -3.23 4.34 15.94
CA GLU A 99 -2.49 3.39 15.10
C GLU A 99 -3.02 1.96 15.24
N PHE A 100 -3.35 1.54 16.47
CA PHE A 100 -3.92 0.21 16.73
C PHE A 100 -5.28 0.03 16.04
N ASN A 101 -6.10 1.08 15.95
CA ASN A 101 -7.39 1.03 15.28
C ASN A 101 -7.29 1.15 13.75
N TYR A 102 -6.13 1.48 13.17
CA TYR A 102 -5.98 1.66 11.72
C TYR A 102 -6.50 0.45 10.93
N MET A 103 -6.20 -0.76 11.38
CA MET A 103 -6.65 -1.99 10.71
C MET A 103 -8.19 -2.12 10.63
N ILE A 104 -8.93 -1.54 11.58
CA ILE A 104 -10.38 -1.53 11.56
C ILE A 104 -10.90 -0.60 10.46
N PHE A 105 -10.28 0.57 10.29
CA PHE A 105 -10.66 1.52 9.24
C PHE A 105 -10.38 0.98 7.84
N GLN A 106 -9.22 0.35 7.62
CA GLN A 106 -8.93 -0.29 6.34
C GLN A 106 -9.85 -1.48 6.05
N ALA A 107 -10.23 -2.25 7.07
CA ALA A 107 -11.20 -3.31 6.94
C ALA A 107 -12.58 -2.76 6.54
N TYR A 108 -12.99 -1.64 7.14
CA TYR A 108 -14.23 -0.97 6.78
C TYR A 108 -14.18 -0.36 5.37
N ASP A 109 -13.05 0.17 4.93
CA ASP A 109 -12.85 0.63 3.56
C ASP A 109 -13.12 -0.49 2.55
N PHE A 110 -12.60 -1.70 2.81
CA PHE A 110 -12.84 -2.83 1.93
C PHE A 110 -14.31 -3.26 1.95
N TYR A 111 -14.93 -3.27 3.13
CA TYR A 111 -16.37 -3.55 3.27
C TYR A 111 -17.22 -2.53 2.48
N GLU A 112 -16.93 -1.23 2.60
CA GLU A 112 -17.68 -0.19 1.90
C GLU A 112 -17.51 -0.30 0.38
N LEU A 113 -16.31 -0.57 -0.12
CA LEU A 113 -16.04 -0.82 -1.54
C LEU A 113 -16.73 -2.10 -2.05
N ASN A 114 -16.77 -3.16 -1.24
CA ASN A 114 -17.51 -4.38 -1.58
C ASN A 114 -19.00 -4.10 -1.71
N LYS A 115 -19.55 -3.29 -0.80
CA LYS A 115 -20.97 -2.93 -0.76
C LYS A 115 -21.38 -2.00 -1.90
N THR A 116 -20.54 -1.03 -2.25
CA THR A 116 -20.89 0.05 -3.19
C THR A 116 -20.43 -0.21 -4.62
N ASP A 117 -19.31 -0.88 -4.80
CA ASP A 117 -18.66 -1.10 -6.09
C ASP A 117 -18.42 -2.59 -6.40
N ASP A 118 -19.01 -3.52 -5.64
CA ASP A 118 -18.82 -4.97 -5.76
C ASP A 118 -17.35 -5.42 -5.75
N CYS A 119 -16.49 -4.67 -5.04
CA CYS A 119 -15.07 -4.95 -4.95
C CYS A 119 -14.84 -6.27 -4.19
N ALA A 120 -14.42 -7.32 -4.89
CA ALA A 120 -14.25 -8.65 -4.31
C ALA A 120 -12.79 -8.98 -3.92
N LEU A 121 -11.79 -8.24 -4.40
CA LEU A 121 -10.37 -8.51 -4.17
C LEU A 121 -9.64 -7.26 -3.72
N GLN A 122 -8.92 -7.35 -2.59
CA GLN A 122 -7.97 -6.33 -2.15
C GLN A 122 -6.53 -6.83 -2.35
N ILE A 123 -5.68 -5.99 -2.95
CA ILE A 123 -4.28 -6.30 -3.23
C ILE A 123 -3.37 -5.35 -2.44
N GLY A 124 -2.27 -5.87 -1.91
CA GLY A 124 -1.28 -5.06 -1.20
C GLY A 124 0.09 -5.73 -1.07
N GLY A 125 1.02 -5.08 -0.39
CA GLY A 125 2.26 -5.69 0.03
C GLY A 125 2.05 -6.67 1.20
N SER A 126 3.02 -7.53 1.46
CA SER A 126 2.94 -8.51 2.56
C SER A 126 2.76 -7.86 3.94
N ASP A 127 3.23 -6.63 4.11
CA ASP A 127 3.03 -5.82 5.31
C ASP A 127 1.57 -5.40 5.53
N GLN A 128 0.71 -5.49 4.51
CA GLN A 128 -0.72 -5.17 4.55
C GLN A 128 -1.61 -6.39 4.84
N TRP A 129 -1.03 -7.59 4.99
CA TRP A 129 -1.81 -8.82 5.14
C TRP A 129 -2.85 -8.76 6.27
N GLY A 130 -2.43 -8.29 7.46
CA GLY A 130 -3.33 -8.17 8.60
C GLY A 130 -4.52 -7.25 8.34
N ASN A 131 -4.28 -6.09 7.69
CA ASN A 131 -5.33 -5.15 7.36
C ASN A 131 -6.30 -5.74 6.32
N ILE A 132 -5.79 -6.40 5.29
CA ILE A 132 -6.58 -7.02 4.21
C ILE A 132 -7.46 -8.15 4.75
N VAL A 133 -6.90 -9.06 5.55
CA VAL A 133 -7.63 -10.20 6.14
C VAL A 133 -8.75 -9.72 7.05
N ASN A 134 -8.56 -8.64 7.79
CA ASN A 134 -9.60 -8.05 8.61
C ASN A 134 -10.80 -7.57 7.76
N GLY A 135 -10.53 -7.01 6.58
CA GLY A 135 -11.58 -6.62 5.64
C GLY A 135 -12.35 -7.81 5.08
N VAL A 136 -11.65 -8.86 4.65
CA VAL A 136 -12.26 -10.13 4.20
C VAL A 136 -13.19 -10.71 5.28
N GLU A 137 -12.70 -10.76 6.53
CA GLU A 137 -13.49 -11.26 7.66
C GLU A 137 -14.69 -10.38 8.00
N LEU A 138 -14.54 -9.05 7.89
CA LEU A 138 -15.63 -8.12 8.15
C LEU A 138 -16.75 -8.33 7.13
N ILE A 139 -16.45 -8.38 5.83
CA ILE A 139 -17.42 -8.64 4.76
C ILE A 139 -18.15 -9.96 5.00
N ARG A 140 -17.42 -11.02 5.33
CA ARG A 140 -18.03 -12.32 5.64
C ARG A 140 -18.97 -12.28 6.84
N ARG A 141 -18.59 -11.56 7.91
CA ARG A 141 -19.36 -11.51 9.16
C ARG A 141 -20.58 -10.61 9.10
N VAL A 142 -20.53 -9.54 8.30
CA VAL A 142 -21.62 -8.57 8.20
C VAL A 142 -22.62 -8.99 7.12
N ASP A 143 -22.14 -9.30 5.91
CA ASP A 143 -22.99 -9.55 4.74
C ASP A 143 -23.04 -11.01 4.29
N ASN A 144 -22.29 -11.91 4.96
CA ASN A 144 -22.14 -13.31 4.57
C ASN A 144 -21.68 -13.49 3.11
N LYS A 145 -20.88 -12.53 2.59
CA LYS A 145 -20.30 -12.55 1.26
C LYS A 145 -18.85 -13.03 1.29
N ASN A 146 -18.38 -13.51 0.13
CA ASN A 146 -16.97 -13.86 -0.08
C ASN A 146 -16.21 -12.67 -0.64
N ALA A 147 -15.04 -12.39 -0.05
CA ALA A 147 -14.05 -11.46 -0.56
C ALA A 147 -12.67 -12.09 -0.42
N TYR A 148 -11.69 -11.57 -1.14
CA TYR A 148 -10.37 -12.16 -1.25
C TYR A 148 -9.27 -11.13 -1.00
N GLY A 149 -8.14 -11.61 -0.47
CA GLY A 149 -6.93 -10.83 -0.31
C GLY A 149 -5.78 -11.44 -1.09
N LEU A 150 -4.99 -10.60 -1.73
CA LEU A 150 -3.75 -11.00 -2.39
C LEU A 150 -2.62 -10.11 -1.91
N THR A 151 -1.52 -10.71 -1.46
CA THR A 151 -0.31 -9.94 -1.13
C THR A 151 0.86 -10.38 -1.96
N THR A 152 1.74 -9.42 -2.26
CA THR A 152 3.02 -9.66 -2.90
C THR A 152 4.14 -9.41 -1.88
N PRO A 153 5.30 -10.09 -2.01
CA PRO A 153 6.49 -9.73 -1.24
C PRO A 153 6.83 -8.26 -1.42
N LEU A 154 7.40 -7.64 -0.38
CA LEU A 154 7.90 -6.27 -0.49
C LEU A 154 9.04 -6.22 -1.51
N LEU A 155 9.04 -5.17 -2.32
CA LEU A 155 10.12 -4.91 -3.26
C LEU A 155 11.34 -4.41 -2.48
N THR A 156 12.40 -5.20 -2.51
CA THR A 156 13.68 -4.87 -1.88
C THR A 156 14.79 -4.86 -2.93
N ASN A 157 15.85 -4.10 -2.68
CA ASN A 157 17.10 -4.21 -3.42
C ASN A 157 17.90 -5.45 -2.98
N ALA A 158 19.03 -5.72 -3.64
CA ALA A 158 19.92 -6.84 -3.36
C ALA A 158 20.50 -6.84 -1.93
N ASN A 159 20.50 -5.69 -1.26
CA ASN A 159 20.94 -5.53 0.13
C ASN A 159 19.82 -5.74 1.15
N GLY A 160 18.58 -5.96 0.70
CA GLY A 160 17.40 -6.15 1.55
C GLY A 160 16.66 -4.86 1.90
N ASP A 161 17.12 -3.70 1.43
CA ASP A 161 16.44 -2.43 1.69
C ASP A 161 15.18 -2.31 0.83
N LYS A 162 14.14 -1.64 1.36
CA LYS A 162 12.92 -1.39 0.58
C LYS A 162 13.25 -0.53 -0.65
N MET A 163 12.87 -1.01 -1.84
CA MET A 163 13.00 -0.28 -3.08
C MET A 163 12.22 1.05 -3.02
N GLY A 164 12.74 2.08 -3.68
CA GLY A 164 12.12 3.39 -3.78
C GLY A 164 12.33 4.31 -2.57
N LYS A 165 13.06 3.84 -1.54
CA LYS A 165 13.57 4.67 -0.45
C LYS A 165 15.09 4.60 -0.48
N THR A 166 15.73 5.58 -1.09
CA THR A 166 17.18 5.74 -1.07
C THR A 166 17.59 6.69 0.06
N ALA A 167 18.89 6.76 0.37
CA ALA A 167 19.43 7.76 1.30
C ALA A 167 19.09 9.20 0.84
N ASP A 168 18.97 9.39 -0.49
CA ASP A 168 18.68 10.68 -1.12
C ASP A 168 17.18 10.94 -1.33
N GLY A 169 16.30 10.05 -0.88
CA GLY A 169 14.84 10.19 -0.97
C GLY A 169 14.13 9.07 -1.73
N ALA A 170 12.91 9.32 -2.18
CA ALA A 170 12.10 8.37 -2.91
C ALA A 170 12.33 8.47 -4.44
N VAL A 171 12.18 7.35 -5.14
CA VAL A 171 12.15 7.34 -6.62
C VAL A 171 10.75 7.71 -7.08
N TRP A 172 10.58 8.97 -7.44
CA TRP A 172 9.28 9.52 -7.80
C TRP A 172 8.92 9.25 -9.27
N LEU A 173 7.62 9.00 -9.51
CA LEU A 173 7.04 8.83 -10.85
C LEU A 173 6.49 10.15 -11.43
N ASP A 174 6.71 11.25 -10.75
CA ASP A 174 6.34 12.61 -11.18
C ASP A 174 7.61 13.39 -11.55
N GLU A 175 7.67 13.89 -12.79
CA GLU A 175 8.81 14.62 -13.33
C GLU A 175 9.11 15.95 -12.60
N GLY A 176 8.11 16.51 -11.91
CA GLY A 176 8.31 17.69 -11.06
C GLY A 176 9.02 17.38 -9.73
N MET A 177 9.09 16.10 -9.34
CA MET A 177 9.74 15.64 -8.11
C MET A 177 11.05 14.90 -8.37
N LEU A 178 11.17 14.23 -9.50
CA LEU A 178 12.38 13.56 -9.97
C LEU A 178 12.47 13.72 -11.48
N SER A 179 13.56 14.31 -11.97
CA SER A 179 13.72 14.55 -13.40
C SER A 179 13.74 13.24 -14.19
N PRO A 180 13.29 13.21 -15.46
CA PRO A 180 13.38 12.03 -16.30
C PRO A 180 14.82 11.50 -16.43
N TYR A 181 15.81 12.38 -16.39
CA TYR A 181 17.23 12.00 -16.41
C TYR A 181 17.63 11.27 -15.13
N ASP A 182 17.28 11.80 -13.95
CA ASP A 182 17.60 11.18 -12.66
C ASP A 182 16.83 9.86 -12.47
N TYR A 183 15.59 9.79 -12.95
CA TYR A 183 14.80 8.55 -12.97
C TYR A 183 15.48 7.47 -13.84
N TRP A 184 15.99 7.87 -15.04
CA TRP A 184 16.74 6.96 -15.90
C TRP A 184 18.09 6.55 -15.26
N GLN A 185 18.80 7.49 -14.63
CA GLN A 185 20.04 7.20 -13.91
C GLN A 185 19.83 6.23 -12.75
N PHE A 186 18.71 6.33 -12.02
CA PHE A 186 18.37 5.36 -10.99
C PHE A 186 18.34 3.93 -11.54
N TRP A 187 17.62 3.71 -12.65
CA TRP A 187 17.54 2.39 -13.27
C TRP A 187 18.86 1.90 -13.85
N ARG A 188 19.65 2.81 -14.40
CA ARG A 188 20.97 2.48 -14.95
C ARG A 188 21.97 2.06 -13.86
N ASN A 189 21.84 2.58 -12.66
CA ASN A 189 22.76 2.36 -11.55
C ASN A 189 22.26 1.31 -10.54
N VAL A 190 21.20 0.55 -10.85
CA VAL A 190 20.78 -0.57 -10.00
C VAL A 190 21.88 -1.64 -9.96
N ASP A 191 21.96 -2.35 -8.83
CA ASP A 191 22.90 -3.46 -8.67
C ASP A 191 22.60 -4.56 -9.70
N ASP A 192 23.64 -5.12 -10.33
CA ASP A 192 23.51 -6.17 -11.35
C ASP A 192 22.68 -7.37 -10.85
N ARG A 193 22.75 -7.68 -9.56
CA ARG A 193 21.96 -8.74 -8.92
C ARG A 193 20.45 -8.47 -8.95
N ASP A 194 20.04 -7.22 -9.08
CA ASP A 194 18.63 -6.80 -9.13
C ASP A 194 18.09 -6.67 -10.55
N VAL A 195 18.93 -6.58 -11.58
CA VAL A 195 18.53 -6.28 -12.97
C VAL A 195 17.45 -7.24 -13.45
N ILE A 196 17.69 -8.55 -13.38
CA ILE A 196 16.72 -9.57 -13.85
C ILE A 196 15.40 -9.48 -13.08
N LYS A 197 15.48 -9.28 -11.77
CA LYS A 197 14.30 -9.14 -10.91
C LYS A 197 13.48 -7.90 -11.31
N PHE A 198 14.13 -6.77 -11.53
CA PHE A 198 13.44 -5.53 -11.87
C PHE A 198 12.92 -5.52 -13.31
N LEU A 199 13.62 -6.13 -14.25
CA LEU A 199 13.09 -6.34 -15.61
C LEU A 199 11.79 -7.15 -15.59
N LYS A 200 11.73 -8.23 -14.80
CA LYS A 200 10.49 -9.04 -14.64
C LYS A 200 9.34 -8.27 -14.00
N LEU A 201 9.64 -7.34 -13.08
CA LEU A 201 8.62 -6.63 -12.31
C LEU A 201 8.12 -5.36 -13.00
N PHE A 202 8.98 -4.65 -13.71
CA PHE A 202 8.72 -3.30 -14.20
C PHE A 202 8.64 -3.20 -15.71
N THR A 203 8.80 -4.30 -16.44
CA THR A 203 8.69 -4.30 -17.90
C THR A 203 7.71 -5.39 -18.36
N VAL A 204 7.22 -5.23 -19.59
CA VAL A 204 6.42 -6.23 -20.31
C VAL A 204 7.28 -7.07 -21.25
N MET A 205 8.59 -7.11 -21.06
CA MET A 205 9.49 -7.90 -21.89
C MET A 205 9.17 -9.39 -21.75
N ASP A 206 9.30 -10.10 -22.89
CA ASP A 206 9.23 -11.56 -22.87
C ASP A 206 10.35 -12.13 -21.99
N LEU A 207 10.02 -13.13 -21.16
CA LEU A 207 10.98 -13.76 -20.24
C LEU A 207 12.18 -14.37 -20.99
N SER A 208 12.00 -14.81 -22.21
CA SER A 208 13.09 -15.31 -23.08
C SER A 208 14.11 -14.22 -23.42
N LEU A 209 13.66 -12.95 -23.53
CA LEU A 209 14.54 -11.81 -23.85
C LEU A 209 15.29 -11.31 -22.61
N ILE A 210 14.75 -11.49 -21.42
CA ILE A 210 15.39 -11.04 -20.16
C ILE A 210 16.73 -11.79 -19.97
N HIS A 211 16.85 -13.03 -20.39
CA HIS A 211 18.10 -13.79 -20.31
C HIS A 211 19.17 -13.33 -21.30
N ILE A 212 18.79 -12.64 -22.38
CA ILE A 212 19.74 -12.10 -23.39
C ILE A 212 20.38 -10.78 -22.91
N SER A 213 19.75 -10.09 -21.97
CA SER A 213 20.23 -8.82 -21.43
C SER A 213 21.34 -8.97 -20.37
N GLU A 214 21.76 -10.18 -20.04
CA GLU A 214 22.96 -10.37 -19.21
C GLU A 214 24.19 -9.81 -19.97
N PRO A 215 24.92 -8.87 -19.38
CA PRO A 215 26.14 -8.40 -20.00
C PRO A 215 27.07 -9.62 -20.18
N THR A 216 27.37 -9.93 -21.44
CA THR A 216 28.47 -10.84 -21.73
C THR A 216 29.70 -10.29 -21.05
N ARG A 217 30.13 -10.91 -19.96
CA ARG A 217 31.48 -10.66 -19.42
C ARG A 217 32.43 -10.96 -20.56
N HIS A 218 33.04 -9.91 -21.12
CA HIS A 218 34.25 -10.11 -21.88
C HIS A 218 35.24 -10.77 -20.90
N LEU A 219 35.46 -12.05 -21.11
CA LEU A 219 36.63 -12.73 -20.57
C LEU A 219 37.80 -12.09 -21.33
N ASP A 220 38.43 -11.07 -20.72
CA ASP A 220 39.74 -10.62 -21.13
C ASP A 220 40.68 -11.81 -20.89
N ILE A 221 41.14 -12.37 -22.00
CA ILE A 221 42.20 -13.40 -22.08
C ILE A 221 43.54 -12.72 -21.90
#